data_d3a565dec4a97c4187c02f3ad9a478f7
#
_entry.id   d3a565dec4a97c4187c02f3ad9a478f7
#
_cell.length_a   1.000
_cell.length_b   1.000
_cell.length_c   1.000
_cell.angle_alpha   90.00
_cell.angle_beta   90.00
_cell.angle_gamma   90.00
#
_symmetry.space_group_name_H-M   'P 1'
#
loop_
_entity.id
_entity.type
_entity.pdbx_description
1 polymer ?
#
loop_
_entity_poly.entity_id
_entity_poly.type
_entity_poly.pdbx_seq_one_letter_code
_entity_poly.pdbx_strand_id
1 'polypeptide(L)'
;MKLRDELPVDHHLATVYRYGAGFCGLVLLTFACLGFADALSPFDTSGDTIAGMTTNVALSVVSAVVGVALLAGAVIGGNFASTLNMVVGTLFVLSGFAHLFVLDRPANFLDFGMTNVIFSFVMGLLIATFGMYGRVSSKLPPDNPYWQRRHPEQAARRPRPATALPSAAPATPALAESTPAPGTARRRK
;
A
#
# COMPACT_ATOMS: atom_id res chain seq x y z
N MET A 1 -4.77 11.38 -16.18
CA MET A 1 -3.52 11.36 -15.40
C MET A 1 -3.32 9.93 -14.91
N LYS A 2 -2.37 9.18 -15.48
CA LYS A 2 -2.13 7.77 -15.09
C LYS A 2 -1.14 7.76 -13.94
N LEU A 3 -1.63 7.76 -12.71
CA LEU A 3 -0.82 7.61 -11.48
C LEU A 3 0.00 6.28 -11.42
N ARG A 4 -0.12 5.43 -12.44
CA ARG A 4 0.55 4.13 -12.50
C ARG A 4 2.03 4.20 -12.89
N ASP A 5 2.46 5.29 -13.50
CA ASP A 5 3.76 5.34 -14.18
C ASP A 5 4.85 6.08 -13.37
N GLU A 6 4.49 6.71 -12.25
CA GLU A 6 5.40 7.62 -11.54
C GLU A 6 6.07 7.05 -10.29
N LEU A 7 5.67 5.85 -9.82
CA LEU A 7 6.20 5.29 -8.58
C LEU A 7 7.21 4.16 -8.85
N PRO A 8 8.39 4.19 -8.19
CA PRO A 8 9.39 3.14 -8.31
C PRO A 8 8.86 1.82 -7.74
N VAL A 9 8.60 0.88 -8.62
CA VAL A 9 7.80 -0.33 -8.38
C VAL A 9 8.55 -1.47 -7.71
N ASP A 10 9.84 -1.41 -7.64
CA ASP A 10 10.65 -2.48 -7.04
C ASP A 10 11.32 -1.98 -5.78
N HIS A 11 10.52 -1.80 -4.76
CA HIS A 11 11.01 -1.35 -3.48
C HIS A 11 11.34 -2.57 -2.62
N HIS A 12 12.57 -2.66 -2.10
CA HIS A 12 12.92 -3.62 -1.04
C HIS A 12 11.92 -3.57 0.12
N LEU A 13 11.29 -2.42 0.33
CA LEU A 13 10.25 -2.20 1.33
C LEU A 13 8.95 -2.97 1.08
N ALA A 14 8.62 -3.37 -0.17
CA ALA A 14 7.42 -4.18 -0.44
C ALA A 14 7.46 -5.51 0.32
N THR A 15 8.64 -6.10 0.40
CA THR A 15 8.89 -7.31 1.19
C THR A 15 8.72 -7.04 2.69
N VAL A 16 9.21 -5.91 3.18
CA VAL A 16 9.07 -5.50 4.58
C VAL A 16 7.59 -5.29 4.94
N TYR A 17 6.82 -4.61 4.10
CA TYR A 17 5.38 -4.39 4.34
C TYR A 17 4.59 -5.70 4.34
N ARG A 18 4.93 -6.61 3.44
CA ARG A 18 4.31 -7.93 3.37
C ARG A 18 4.57 -8.75 4.62
N TYR A 19 5.82 -8.86 5.05
CA TYR A 19 6.20 -9.61 6.25
C TYR A 19 5.79 -8.87 7.54
N GLY A 20 5.79 -7.55 7.53
CA GLY A 20 5.26 -6.75 8.65
C GLY A 20 3.79 -7.02 8.92
N ALA A 21 2.96 -7.09 7.88
CA ALA A 21 1.56 -7.48 8.02
C ALA A 21 1.41 -8.93 8.51
N GLY A 22 2.23 -9.87 8.01
CA GLY A 22 2.29 -11.24 8.50
C GLY A 22 2.67 -11.32 9.97
N PHE A 23 3.62 -10.52 10.42
CA PHE A 23 3.99 -10.40 11.83
C PHE A 23 2.82 -9.91 12.71
N CYS A 24 2.05 -8.91 12.24
CA CYS A 24 0.82 -8.50 12.91
C CYS A 24 -0.18 -9.66 13.02
N GLY A 25 -0.31 -10.47 11.96
CA GLY A 25 -1.13 -11.69 11.99
C GLY A 25 -0.65 -12.69 13.04
N LEU A 26 0.67 -12.87 13.18
CA LEU A 26 1.24 -13.74 14.20
C LEU A 26 0.95 -13.24 15.62
N VAL A 27 1.06 -11.95 15.87
CA VAL A 27 0.71 -11.34 17.16
C VAL A 27 -0.75 -11.62 17.51
N LEU A 28 -1.68 -11.43 16.56
CA LEU A 28 -3.10 -11.72 16.77
C LEU A 28 -3.37 -13.22 17.03
N LEU A 29 -2.66 -14.11 16.34
CA LEU A 29 -2.78 -15.55 16.60
C LEU A 29 -2.25 -15.92 17.99
N THR A 30 -1.15 -15.34 18.41
CA THR A 30 -0.61 -15.55 19.77
C THR A 30 -1.63 -15.11 20.81
N PHE A 31 -2.23 -13.93 20.63
CA PHE A 31 -3.28 -13.43 21.50
C PHE A 31 -4.51 -14.38 21.51
N ALA A 32 -4.93 -14.85 20.36
CA ALA A 32 -6.02 -15.82 20.24
C ALA A 32 -5.72 -17.14 20.94
N CYS A 33 -4.52 -17.69 20.76
CA CYS A 33 -4.10 -18.94 21.41
C CYS A 33 -4.09 -18.79 22.95
N LEU A 34 -3.60 -17.67 23.45
CA LEU A 34 -3.60 -17.38 24.88
C LEU A 34 -5.04 -17.26 25.41
N GLY A 35 -5.92 -16.55 24.68
CA GLY A 35 -7.33 -16.41 25.07
C GLY A 35 -8.11 -17.73 25.03
N PHE A 36 -7.77 -18.66 24.15
CA PHE A 36 -8.34 -19.99 24.16
C PHE A 36 -7.79 -20.89 25.28
N ALA A 37 -6.53 -20.70 25.66
CA ALA A 37 -5.91 -21.46 26.75
C ALA A 37 -6.50 -21.09 28.11
N ASP A 38 -6.93 -19.84 28.26
CA ASP A 38 -7.57 -19.30 29.45
C ASP A 38 -9.09 -19.60 29.53
N ALA A 39 -9.58 -20.31 28.58
CA ALA A 39 -10.92 -20.80 28.20
C ALA A 39 -12.04 -20.55 29.23
N LEU A 40 -12.62 -19.38 29.17
CA LEU A 40 -13.84 -19.01 29.87
C LEU A 40 -15.07 -19.04 28.93
N SER A 41 -16.25 -18.76 29.47
CA SER A 41 -17.48 -18.69 28.67
C SER A 41 -17.34 -17.73 27.47
N PRO A 42 -17.99 -18.03 26.32
CA PRO A 42 -17.84 -17.24 25.10
C PRO A 42 -18.10 -15.74 25.21
N PHE A 43 -18.93 -15.33 26.18
CA PHE A 43 -19.32 -13.93 26.42
C PHE A 43 -19.14 -13.56 27.91
N ASP A 44 -18.24 -14.20 28.60
CA ASP A 44 -17.91 -13.83 29.97
C ASP A 44 -17.13 -12.50 29.97
N THR A 45 -17.62 -11.55 30.76
CA THR A 45 -17.03 -10.22 30.97
C THR A 45 -16.42 -10.12 32.36
N SER A 46 -16.02 -11.24 32.95
CA SER A 46 -15.47 -11.29 34.32
C SER A 46 -14.10 -10.64 34.48
N GLY A 47 -13.52 -10.13 33.41
CA GLY A 47 -12.34 -9.26 33.47
C GLY A 47 -11.00 -9.97 33.40
N ASP A 48 -10.94 -11.15 32.80
CA ASP A 48 -9.66 -11.79 32.52
C ASP A 48 -8.81 -10.99 31.57
N THR A 49 -7.54 -10.86 31.89
CA THR A 49 -6.62 -10.04 31.11
C THR A 49 -5.40 -10.83 30.67
N ILE A 50 -5.09 -10.72 29.37
CA ILE A 50 -3.86 -11.24 28.78
C ILE A 50 -3.02 -10.05 28.33
N ALA A 51 -1.81 -9.93 28.86
CA ALA A 51 -0.90 -8.81 28.60
C ALA A 51 -1.54 -7.42 28.85
N GLY A 52 -2.45 -7.32 29.84
CA GLY A 52 -3.18 -6.09 30.17
C GLY A 52 -4.36 -5.76 29.26
N MET A 53 -4.71 -6.64 28.31
CA MET A 53 -5.91 -6.54 27.47
C MET A 53 -6.98 -7.49 27.98
N THR A 54 -8.21 -7.01 28.07
CA THR A 54 -9.36 -7.87 28.38
C THR A 54 -9.58 -8.82 27.22
N THR A 55 -10.02 -10.05 27.52
CA THR A 55 -10.25 -11.08 26.52
C THR A 55 -11.47 -11.94 26.87
N ASN A 56 -12.12 -12.46 25.84
CA ASN A 56 -13.09 -13.54 25.91
C ASN A 56 -12.94 -14.44 24.69
N VAL A 57 -13.66 -15.57 24.69
CA VAL A 57 -13.59 -16.53 23.57
C VAL A 57 -13.99 -15.90 22.24
N ALA A 58 -15.00 -15.02 22.23
CA ALA A 58 -15.44 -14.34 21.00
C ALA A 58 -14.33 -13.46 20.42
N LEU A 59 -13.64 -12.68 21.23
CA LEU A 59 -12.50 -11.85 20.81
C LEU A 59 -11.34 -12.72 20.34
N SER A 60 -11.08 -13.85 20.99
CA SER A 60 -10.06 -14.82 20.60
C SER A 60 -10.36 -15.44 19.22
N VAL A 61 -11.62 -15.78 18.94
CA VAL A 61 -12.05 -16.27 17.61
C VAL A 61 -11.83 -15.20 16.54
N VAL A 62 -12.24 -13.97 16.79
CA VAL A 62 -12.03 -12.84 15.84
C VAL A 62 -10.53 -12.65 15.59
N SER A 63 -9.71 -12.63 16.63
CA SER A 63 -8.26 -12.49 16.53
C SER A 63 -7.61 -13.64 15.75
N ALA A 64 -8.08 -14.89 15.94
CA ALA A 64 -7.62 -16.05 15.19
C ALA A 64 -7.95 -15.92 13.70
N VAL A 65 -9.19 -15.59 13.35
CA VAL A 65 -9.63 -15.44 11.95
C VAL A 65 -8.84 -14.35 11.24
N VAL A 66 -8.70 -13.20 11.87
CA VAL A 66 -7.95 -12.08 11.29
C VAL A 66 -6.46 -12.41 11.20
N GLY A 67 -5.89 -13.03 12.23
CA GLY A 67 -4.48 -13.44 12.23
C GLY A 67 -4.16 -14.42 11.09
N VAL A 68 -5.02 -15.44 10.90
CA VAL A 68 -4.89 -16.39 9.76
C VAL A 68 -5.04 -15.66 8.43
N ALA A 69 -6.00 -14.75 8.29
CA ALA A 69 -6.20 -13.99 7.07
C ALA A 69 -4.99 -13.14 6.70
N LEU A 70 -4.37 -12.44 7.66
CA LEU A 70 -3.14 -11.64 7.45
C LEU A 70 -1.95 -12.52 7.07
N LEU A 71 -1.79 -13.68 7.70
CA LEU A 71 -0.73 -14.64 7.33
C LEU A 71 -0.94 -15.19 5.92
N ALA A 72 -2.16 -15.60 5.59
CA ALA A 72 -2.51 -16.03 4.24
C ALA A 72 -2.24 -14.93 3.22
N GLY A 73 -2.63 -13.69 3.52
CA GLY A 73 -2.30 -12.52 2.70
C GLY A 73 -0.80 -12.33 2.53
N ALA A 74 -0.01 -12.49 3.59
CA ALA A 74 1.44 -12.40 3.53
C ALA A 74 2.07 -13.52 2.67
N VAL A 75 1.49 -14.72 2.65
CA VAL A 75 1.94 -15.85 1.79
C VAL A 75 1.56 -15.60 0.33
N ILE A 76 0.31 -15.22 0.05
CA ILE A 76 -0.19 -14.97 -1.30
C ILE A 76 0.51 -13.74 -1.92
N GLY A 77 0.62 -12.66 -1.17
CA GLY A 77 1.29 -11.43 -1.60
C GLY A 77 0.51 -10.62 -2.65
N GLY A 78 1.21 -9.69 -3.29
CA GLY A 78 0.67 -8.88 -4.39
C GLY A 78 -0.48 -7.94 -3.97
N ASN A 79 -1.33 -7.60 -4.95
CA ASN A 79 -2.46 -6.69 -4.73
C ASN A 79 -3.52 -7.23 -3.76
N PHE A 80 -3.64 -8.55 -3.67
CA PHE A 80 -4.57 -9.19 -2.73
C PHE A 80 -4.17 -8.89 -1.28
N ALA A 81 -2.91 -9.15 -0.92
CA ALA A 81 -2.38 -8.87 0.41
C ALA A 81 -2.57 -7.38 0.78
N SER A 82 -2.24 -6.48 -0.14
CA SER A 82 -2.39 -5.05 0.07
C SER A 82 -3.85 -4.63 0.32
N THR A 83 -4.78 -5.16 -0.49
CA THR A 83 -6.20 -4.86 -0.30
C THR A 83 -6.72 -5.44 1.01
N LEU A 84 -6.36 -6.69 1.31
CA LEU A 84 -6.71 -7.33 2.58
C LEU A 84 -6.22 -6.51 3.78
N ASN A 85 -4.95 -6.12 3.77
CA ASN A 85 -4.37 -5.32 4.85
C ASN A 85 -5.07 -3.96 5.00
N MET A 86 -5.41 -3.29 3.89
CA MET A 86 -6.17 -2.04 3.95
C MET A 86 -7.53 -2.23 4.59
N VAL A 87 -8.26 -3.27 4.17
CA VAL A 87 -9.59 -3.56 4.71
C VAL A 87 -9.50 -3.91 6.20
N VAL A 88 -8.61 -4.83 6.56
CA VAL A 88 -8.43 -5.26 7.96
C VAL A 88 -7.99 -4.09 8.82
N GLY A 89 -6.99 -3.33 8.39
CA GLY A 89 -6.50 -2.16 9.15
C GLY A 89 -7.60 -1.11 9.36
N THR A 90 -8.40 -0.83 8.33
CA THR A 90 -9.54 0.09 8.44
C THR A 90 -10.59 -0.44 9.41
N LEU A 91 -10.91 -1.74 9.36
CA LEU A 91 -11.86 -2.36 10.29
C LEU A 91 -11.37 -2.27 11.74
N PHE A 92 -10.08 -2.45 12.00
CA PHE A 92 -9.50 -2.28 13.33
C PHE A 92 -9.67 -0.85 13.85
N VAL A 93 -9.38 0.15 13.02
CA VAL A 93 -9.55 1.56 13.39
C VAL A 93 -11.02 1.86 13.67
N LEU A 94 -11.94 1.42 12.80
CA LEU A 94 -13.38 1.60 13.00
C LEU A 94 -13.87 0.86 14.25
N SER A 95 -13.38 -0.35 14.49
CA SER A 95 -13.67 -1.12 15.71
C SER A 95 -13.20 -0.37 16.97
N GLY A 96 -11.99 0.21 16.94
CA GLY A 96 -11.50 1.04 18.03
C GLY A 96 -12.45 2.20 18.35
N PHE A 97 -12.91 2.94 17.34
CA PHE A 97 -13.90 4.01 17.51
C PHE A 97 -15.23 3.49 18.03
N ALA A 98 -15.74 2.41 17.45
CA ALA A 98 -17.03 1.84 17.87
C ALA A 98 -16.98 1.41 19.35
N HIS A 99 -15.92 0.72 19.77
CA HIS A 99 -15.79 0.26 21.15
C HIS A 99 -15.52 1.39 22.14
N LEU A 100 -14.91 2.49 21.70
CA LEU A 100 -14.77 3.68 22.53
C LEU A 100 -16.15 4.24 22.95
N PHE A 101 -17.18 4.13 22.10
CA PHE A 101 -18.54 4.57 22.43
C PHE A 101 -19.29 3.59 23.34
N VAL A 102 -18.90 2.33 23.38
CA VAL A 102 -19.64 1.28 24.13
C VAL A 102 -18.85 0.75 25.32
N LEU A 103 -17.71 1.32 25.64
CA LEU A 103 -16.75 0.82 26.63
C LEU A 103 -17.39 0.47 27.97
N ASP A 104 -18.26 1.38 28.49
CA ASP A 104 -18.92 1.25 29.77
C ASP A 104 -20.42 0.88 29.63
N ARG A 105 -20.81 0.28 28.49
CA ARG A 105 -22.20 -0.04 28.19
C ARG A 105 -22.43 -1.54 28.08
N PRO A 106 -23.67 -2.03 28.33
CA PRO A 106 -24.02 -3.44 28.15
C PRO A 106 -23.84 -3.96 26.72
N ALA A 107 -23.68 -3.05 25.74
CA ALA A 107 -23.39 -3.40 24.34
C ALA A 107 -21.92 -3.83 24.10
N ASN A 108 -21.06 -3.74 25.12
CA ASN A 108 -19.65 -4.17 25.01
C ASN A 108 -19.52 -5.71 25.21
N PHE A 109 -20.09 -6.48 24.29
CA PHE A 109 -20.11 -7.95 24.36
C PHE A 109 -18.76 -8.61 24.09
N LEU A 110 -17.78 -7.87 23.56
CA LEU A 110 -16.41 -8.34 23.35
C LEU A 110 -15.49 -8.05 24.53
N ASP A 111 -16.03 -7.47 25.60
CA ASP A 111 -15.28 -7.05 26.77
C ASP A 111 -14.05 -6.19 26.44
N PHE A 112 -14.24 -5.21 25.53
CA PHE A 112 -13.18 -4.29 25.18
C PHE A 112 -12.87 -3.37 26.34
N GLY A 113 -11.62 -3.42 26.85
CA GLY A 113 -11.08 -2.41 27.74
C GLY A 113 -10.39 -1.27 26.95
N MET A 114 -9.98 -0.21 27.64
CA MET A 114 -9.26 0.91 27.01
C MET A 114 -7.98 0.44 26.33
N THR A 115 -7.27 -0.54 26.91
CA THR A 115 -6.06 -1.11 26.31
C THR A 115 -6.33 -1.78 24.97
N ASN A 116 -7.48 -2.48 24.83
CA ASN A 116 -7.91 -3.10 23.58
C ASN A 116 -8.24 -2.04 22.51
N VAL A 117 -8.84 -0.91 22.92
CA VAL A 117 -9.11 0.22 22.01
C VAL A 117 -7.82 0.80 21.47
N ILE A 118 -6.85 1.08 22.36
CA ILE A 118 -5.52 1.58 21.95
C ILE A 118 -4.81 0.58 21.05
N PHE A 119 -4.84 -0.70 21.41
CA PHE A 119 -4.29 -1.78 20.58
C PHE A 119 -4.92 -1.81 19.19
N SER A 120 -6.25 -1.66 19.09
CA SER A 120 -6.98 -1.63 17.82
C SER A 120 -6.55 -0.46 16.95
N PHE A 121 -6.34 0.73 17.51
CA PHE A 121 -5.82 1.87 16.76
C PHE A 121 -4.40 1.64 16.28
N VAL A 122 -3.49 1.20 17.16
CA VAL A 122 -2.08 0.96 16.79
C VAL A 122 -1.97 -0.11 15.71
N MET A 123 -2.61 -1.26 15.93
CA MET A 123 -2.60 -2.36 14.97
C MET A 123 -3.29 -1.97 13.66
N GLY A 124 -4.44 -1.29 13.75
CA GLY A 124 -5.19 -0.86 12.59
C GLY A 124 -4.40 0.10 11.70
N LEU A 125 -3.77 1.13 12.28
CA LEU A 125 -2.92 2.06 11.55
C LEU A 125 -1.70 1.38 10.94
N LEU A 126 -1.06 0.48 11.69
CA LEU A 126 0.11 -0.26 11.23
C LEU A 126 -0.22 -1.16 10.04
N ILE A 127 -1.28 -1.97 10.15
CA ILE A 127 -1.74 -2.88 9.09
C ILE A 127 -2.21 -2.08 7.86
N ALA A 128 -2.99 -0.99 8.06
CA ALA A 128 -3.43 -0.12 6.97
C ALA A 128 -2.24 0.50 6.23
N THR A 129 -1.22 0.96 6.96
CA THR A 129 0.03 1.49 6.40
C THR A 129 0.71 0.44 5.53
N PHE A 130 0.88 -0.78 6.03
CA PHE A 130 1.44 -1.89 5.24
C PHE A 130 0.59 -2.19 3.99
N GLY A 131 -0.72 -2.08 4.09
CA GLY A 131 -1.63 -2.21 2.95
C GLY A 131 -1.44 -1.13 1.89
N MET A 132 -1.37 0.13 2.29
CA MET A 132 -1.20 1.26 1.37
C MET A 132 0.15 1.21 0.64
N TYR A 133 1.23 1.00 1.37
CA TYR A 133 2.57 0.96 0.79
C TYR A 133 2.86 -0.35 0.04
N GLY A 134 2.20 -1.45 0.38
CA GLY A 134 2.28 -2.72 -0.34
C GLY A 134 1.76 -2.66 -1.80
N ARG A 135 0.88 -1.71 -2.11
CA ARG A 135 0.35 -1.50 -3.48
C ARG A 135 1.36 -0.93 -4.47
N VAL A 136 2.41 -0.32 -3.98
CA VAL A 136 3.46 0.30 -4.82
C VAL A 136 4.28 -0.74 -5.58
N SER A 137 4.13 -2.02 -5.27
CA SER A 137 4.83 -3.14 -5.91
C SER A 137 4.09 -3.74 -7.12
N SER A 138 3.23 -2.99 -7.79
CA SER A 138 2.62 -3.46 -9.04
C SER A 138 3.69 -3.57 -10.13
N LYS A 139 3.64 -4.66 -10.92
CA LYS A 139 4.56 -4.91 -12.02
C LYS A 139 4.52 -3.74 -13.00
N LEU A 140 5.62 -3.03 -13.18
CA LEU A 140 5.74 -2.01 -14.21
C LEU A 140 5.58 -2.64 -15.60
N PRO A 141 4.88 -1.98 -16.53
CA PRO A 141 4.86 -2.42 -17.90
C PRO A 141 6.27 -2.32 -18.50
N PRO A 142 6.64 -3.23 -19.41
CA PRO A 142 8.00 -3.33 -19.95
C PRO A 142 8.46 -2.15 -20.82
N ASP A 143 7.57 -1.25 -21.19
CA ASP A 143 7.87 0.01 -21.88
C ASP A 143 8.24 1.15 -20.92
N ASN A 144 8.07 0.93 -19.60
CA ASN A 144 8.42 1.90 -18.59
C ASN A 144 9.94 2.07 -18.49
N PRO A 145 10.49 3.30 -18.49
CA PRO A 145 11.93 3.56 -18.39
C PRO A 145 12.59 2.98 -17.14
N TYR A 146 11.87 2.92 -16.02
CA TYR A 146 12.38 2.34 -14.78
C TYR A 146 12.46 0.82 -14.86
N TRP A 147 11.49 0.16 -15.51
CA TRP A 147 11.56 -1.27 -15.77
C TRP A 147 12.76 -1.61 -16.67
N GLN A 148 12.95 -0.86 -17.75
CA GLN A 148 14.04 -1.06 -18.71
C GLN A 148 15.42 -0.91 -18.08
N ARG A 149 15.60 0.05 -17.17
CA ARG A 149 16.86 0.23 -16.43
C ARG A 149 17.21 -0.97 -15.55
N ARG A 150 16.22 -1.69 -15.04
CA ARG A 150 16.42 -2.85 -14.15
C ARG A 150 16.51 -4.17 -14.88
N HIS A 151 15.98 -4.22 -16.10
CA HIS A 151 15.99 -5.41 -16.94
C HIS A 151 16.65 -5.11 -18.31
N PRO A 152 17.92 -4.64 -18.33
CA PRO A 152 18.56 -4.17 -19.55
C PRO A 152 18.64 -5.25 -20.63
N GLU A 153 18.85 -6.51 -20.25
CA GLU A 153 18.89 -7.64 -21.20
C GLU A 153 17.53 -7.92 -21.85
N GLN A 154 16.45 -7.81 -21.07
CA GLN A 154 15.10 -8.04 -21.59
C GLN A 154 14.61 -6.85 -22.42
N ALA A 155 15.00 -5.64 -22.05
CA ALA A 155 14.75 -4.44 -22.82
C ALA A 155 15.45 -4.45 -24.17
N ALA A 156 16.70 -4.94 -24.22
CA ALA A 156 17.48 -5.08 -25.46
C ALA A 156 16.92 -6.15 -26.43
N ARG A 157 16.27 -7.19 -25.93
CA ARG A 157 15.67 -8.27 -26.74
C ARG A 157 14.32 -7.89 -27.37
N ARG A 158 13.72 -6.75 -27.00
CA ARG A 158 12.45 -6.32 -27.57
C ARG A 158 12.66 -5.52 -28.85
N PRO A 159 11.90 -5.83 -29.93
CA PRO A 159 11.87 -4.99 -31.12
C PRO A 159 11.43 -3.59 -30.71
N ARG A 160 12.21 -2.57 -31.07
CA ARG A 160 11.78 -1.19 -30.90
C ARG A 160 10.45 -1.01 -31.64
N PRO A 161 9.40 -0.44 -31.01
CA PRO A 161 8.18 -0.11 -31.74
C PRO A 161 8.57 0.77 -32.92
N ALA A 162 8.14 0.38 -34.12
CA ALA A 162 8.44 1.08 -35.38
C ALA A 162 7.84 2.51 -35.46
N THR A 163 7.27 3.01 -34.39
CA THR A 163 6.55 4.30 -34.32
C THR A 163 7.23 5.29 -33.40
N ALA A 164 8.55 5.40 -33.43
CA ALA A 164 9.19 6.64 -33.08
C ALA A 164 9.34 7.43 -34.40
N LEU A 165 8.34 8.20 -34.77
CA LEU A 165 8.51 9.28 -35.72
C LEU A 165 9.77 10.05 -35.28
N PRO A 166 10.74 10.33 -36.19
CA PRO A 166 11.87 11.17 -35.82
C PRO A 166 11.28 12.46 -35.28
N SER A 167 11.63 12.80 -34.07
CA SER A 167 11.36 14.13 -33.53
C SER A 167 11.88 15.09 -34.59
N ALA A 168 10.96 15.81 -35.22
CA ALA A 168 11.34 16.88 -36.16
C ALA A 168 12.31 17.77 -35.42
N ALA A 169 13.57 17.77 -35.85
CA ALA A 169 14.54 18.75 -35.37
C ALA A 169 13.88 20.12 -35.56
N PRO A 170 13.99 21.01 -34.56
CA PRO A 170 13.45 22.35 -34.73
C PRO A 170 14.07 22.95 -36.01
N ALA A 171 13.19 23.27 -36.97
CA ALA A 171 13.61 23.94 -38.19
C ALA A 171 14.32 25.22 -37.79
N THR A 172 15.62 25.26 -38.01
CA THR A 172 16.41 26.50 -37.90
C THR A 172 15.76 27.49 -38.84
N PRO A 173 15.30 28.66 -38.40
CA PRO A 173 14.78 29.66 -39.33
C PRO A 173 15.93 30.08 -40.24
N ALA A 174 15.79 29.79 -41.53
CA ALA A 174 16.69 30.29 -42.55
C ALA A 174 16.72 31.82 -42.46
N LEU A 175 17.87 32.35 -42.10
CA LEU A 175 18.15 33.78 -42.19
C LEU A 175 17.85 34.20 -43.64
N ALA A 176 16.83 35.03 -43.82
CA ALA A 176 16.51 35.64 -45.07
C ALA A 176 17.74 36.47 -45.50
N GLU A 177 18.44 35.97 -46.50
CA GLU A 177 19.51 36.66 -47.19
C GLU A 177 18.95 37.92 -47.83
N SER A 178 19.29 39.05 -47.26
CA SER A 178 18.90 40.39 -47.75
C SER A 178 19.63 40.66 -49.08
N THR A 179 18.93 40.53 -50.18
CA THR A 179 19.38 40.98 -51.48
C THR A 179 19.58 42.51 -51.48
N PRO A 180 20.76 43.02 -51.78
CA PRO A 180 20.96 44.47 -51.88
C PRO A 180 20.30 44.98 -53.17
N ALA A 181 19.50 46.05 -53.04
CA ALA A 181 18.86 46.73 -54.15
C ALA A 181 19.87 47.39 -55.07
N PRO A 182 19.66 47.41 -56.43
CA PRO A 182 20.57 48.02 -57.35
C PRO A 182 20.51 49.55 -57.29
N GLY A 183 21.69 50.14 -57.06
CA GLY A 183 21.88 51.59 -56.97
C GLY A 183 21.52 52.35 -58.28
N THR A 184 20.71 53.37 -58.11
CA THR A 184 20.40 54.34 -59.19
C THR A 184 21.58 55.23 -59.44
N ALA A 185 22.15 55.11 -60.60
CA ALA A 185 23.19 56.02 -61.10
C ALA A 185 22.61 57.43 -61.35
N ARG A 186 23.01 58.38 -60.59
CA ARG A 186 22.68 59.81 -60.74
C ARG A 186 23.66 60.43 -61.69
N ARG A 187 23.21 60.71 -62.95
CA ARG A 187 23.92 61.51 -63.96
C ARG A 187 24.03 63.00 -63.50
N ARG A 188 25.22 63.53 -63.38
CA ARG A 188 25.43 64.96 -63.29
C ARG A 188 25.68 65.55 -64.71
N LYS A 189 24.97 66.65 -64.99
CA LYS A 189 25.47 67.73 -65.87
C LYS A 189 26.12 68.79 -65.01
#